data_482d0bb780d3596056dfe89e9ea9373d
#
_entry.id   482d0bb780d3596056dfe89e9ea9373d
#
_cell.length_a   1.000
_cell.length_b   1.000
_cell.length_c   1.000
_cell.angle_alpha   90.00
_cell.angle_beta   90.00
_cell.angle_gamma   90.00
#
_symmetry.space_group_name_H-M   'P 1'
#
loop_
_entity.id
_entity.type
_entity.pdbx_description
1 polymer ?
#
loop_
_entity_poly.entity_id
_entity_poly.type
_entity_poly.pdbx_seq_one_letter_code
_entity_poly.pdbx_strand_id
1 'polypeptide(L)'
;MNKKQKKVLARIIIAAVLMIILHFIPVKGIIRFLLYMVPYLVIGYDILKKAFKGIKNKQVFDENFLMAVATVGAIAVALYENGDYTEAIAVMLFYQIGELFQSYAVGKSRKNISELMDIRPDYANIEVDGKLTQVDPDEVAIGSVIVVQPGEKVPIDGVIVEGSSTLNTSALTGESVPRDAKCGDEIISGCINMSGVLKIKTTKEFGESTVSKILDLVENSSSKKSKSENFISKFAKYYTPAVCYSALALAILPPLVRILFMSAAPQWGSWIYRALTFLVISCPCALVISIPLSFFAGIGGASREGVLVKGSNYLETLSQTRYVVFDKTGTMTEGVFEVAGVYDNTLDREKVLEYAALAESSSSHPISRSLQKAYGKEIDRTRVTDVEEISGHGITAKVDGVSVAAGNYKLMKKLGLSYSETDKVGTIVHIAIDGSYEGYILISDKIKPTSSAAIKALKKAGIKGTIMLTGDSRTVADSVAAELGIDEVYSELLPGDKVAKVEELLAKKGSKEKLAFVGDGINDAPVLSRADIGIAMGAMGSDAAIEAADIVLMDDDPLKIAKAIKISRKCLRIVYENTYFAIGIKLICLVLGAVGIANMWLAIFADVGVMVIAVLNAIRALFVHKL
;
A
#
# COMPACT_ATOMS: atom_id res chain seq x y z
N MET A 1 9.48 -7.12 -23.21
CA MET A 1 10.08 -8.47 -22.99
C MET A 1 11.57 -8.32 -22.80
N ASN A 2 12.13 -8.91 -21.74
CA ASN A 2 13.56 -8.94 -21.47
C ASN A 2 14.29 -10.00 -22.35
N LYS A 3 15.65 -9.98 -22.32
CA LYS A 3 16.48 -10.93 -23.15
C LYS A 3 16.14 -12.42 -22.86
N LYS A 4 15.83 -12.77 -21.61
CA LYS A 4 15.48 -14.14 -21.20
C LYS A 4 14.12 -14.56 -21.77
N GLN A 5 13.10 -13.68 -21.70
CA GLN A 5 11.77 -13.93 -22.25
C GLN A 5 11.80 -14.08 -23.78
N LYS A 6 12.61 -13.27 -24.49
CA LYS A 6 12.80 -13.40 -25.94
C LYS A 6 13.40 -14.76 -26.33
N LYS A 7 14.38 -15.25 -25.53
CA LYS A 7 14.95 -16.60 -25.75
C LYS A 7 13.91 -17.72 -25.55
N VAL A 8 13.07 -17.63 -24.53
CA VAL A 8 12.00 -18.62 -24.30
C VAL A 8 10.99 -18.58 -25.43
N LEU A 9 10.56 -17.38 -25.88
CA LEU A 9 9.66 -17.23 -27.02
C LEU A 9 10.21 -17.85 -28.30
N ALA A 10 11.51 -17.62 -28.60
CA ALA A 10 12.16 -18.23 -29.77
C ALA A 10 12.14 -19.77 -29.70
N ARG A 11 12.40 -20.35 -28.52
CA ARG A 11 12.32 -21.81 -28.31
C ARG A 11 10.90 -22.37 -28.52
N ILE A 12 9.89 -21.65 -28.00
CA ILE A 12 8.47 -22.00 -28.21
C ILE A 12 8.15 -22.03 -29.70
N ILE A 13 8.53 -20.98 -30.44
CA ILE A 13 8.28 -20.90 -31.89
C ILE A 13 9.00 -22.02 -32.65
N ILE A 14 10.29 -22.26 -32.36
CA ILE A 14 11.08 -23.32 -32.99
C ILE A 14 10.44 -24.68 -32.73
N ALA A 15 10.10 -25.00 -31.48
CA ALA A 15 9.48 -26.29 -31.13
C ALA A 15 8.10 -26.46 -31.79
N ALA A 16 7.28 -25.42 -31.84
CA ALA A 16 5.97 -25.44 -32.51
C ALA A 16 6.10 -25.68 -34.03
N VAL A 17 7.01 -24.97 -34.69
CA VAL A 17 7.28 -25.16 -36.12
C VAL A 17 7.79 -26.55 -36.40
N LEU A 18 8.75 -27.07 -35.61
CA LEU A 18 9.23 -28.43 -35.77
C LEU A 18 8.12 -29.47 -35.55
N MET A 19 7.26 -29.27 -34.56
CA MET A 19 6.12 -30.17 -34.31
C MET A 19 5.14 -30.19 -35.50
N ILE A 20 4.82 -29.02 -36.09
CA ILE A 20 3.97 -28.92 -37.26
C ILE A 20 4.61 -29.62 -38.46
N ILE A 21 5.89 -29.39 -38.75
CA ILE A 21 6.62 -30.04 -39.83
C ILE A 21 6.60 -31.56 -39.68
N LEU A 22 6.92 -32.06 -38.47
CA LEU A 22 6.96 -33.49 -38.19
C LEU A 22 5.59 -34.16 -38.27
N HIS A 23 4.49 -33.42 -38.07
CA HIS A 23 3.13 -33.95 -38.26
C HIS A 23 2.84 -34.36 -39.70
N PHE A 24 3.43 -33.65 -40.67
CA PHE A 24 3.22 -33.94 -42.12
C PHE A 24 4.22 -34.97 -42.67
N ILE A 25 5.22 -35.40 -41.91
CA ILE A 25 6.23 -36.36 -42.33
C ILE A 25 5.78 -37.78 -41.94
N PRO A 26 5.50 -38.69 -42.89
CA PRO A 26 5.00 -40.03 -42.59
C PRO A 26 6.12 -41.00 -42.19
N VAL A 27 6.77 -40.74 -41.03
CA VAL A 27 7.85 -41.61 -40.49
C VAL A 27 7.30 -42.48 -39.37
N LYS A 28 7.76 -43.75 -39.29
CA LYS A 28 7.31 -44.71 -38.29
C LYS A 28 8.49 -45.25 -37.46
N GLY A 29 8.19 -45.88 -36.31
CA GLY A 29 9.16 -46.55 -35.47
C GLY A 29 10.18 -45.65 -34.77
N ILE A 30 11.39 -46.14 -34.57
CA ILE A 30 12.42 -45.45 -33.80
C ILE A 30 12.87 -44.13 -34.39
N ILE A 31 12.79 -43.99 -35.74
CA ILE A 31 13.13 -42.73 -36.40
C ILE A 31 12.11 -41.63 -36.04
N ARG A 32 10.83 -41.98 -35.97
CA ARG A 32 9.77 -41.05 -35.50
C ARG A 32 10.07 -40.60 -34.09
N PHE A 33 10.40 -41.50 -33.16
CA PHE A 33 10.77 -41.21 -31.80
C PHE A 33 11.96 -40.22 -31.74
N LEU A 34 13.05 -40.49 -32.45
CA LEU A 34 14.25 -39.65 -32.45
C LEU A 34 13.94 -38.22 -32.99
N LEU A 35 13.15 -38.13 -34.04
CA LEU A 35 12.76 -36.84 -34.60
C LEU A 35 11.88 -36.00 -33.63
N TYR A 36 10.92 -36.63 -32.93
CA TYR A 36 10.07 -35.93 -31.96
C TYR A 36 10.81 -35.58 -30.66
N MET A 37 11.91 -36.28 -30.33
CA MET A 37 12.78 -35.92 -29.20
C MET A 37 13.49 -34.59 -29.42
N VAL A 38 13.72 -34.15 -30.66
CA VAL A 38 14.33 -32.83 -30.95
C VAL A 38 13.49 -31.67 -30.42
N PRO A 39 12.23 -31.45 -30.88
CA PRO A 39 11.40 -30.37 -30.33
C PRO A 39 11.13 -30.55 -28.83
N TYR A 40 10.99 -31.79 -28.32
CA TYR A 40 10.82 -32.04 -26.90
C TYR A 40 11.99 -31.52 -26.07
N LEU A 41 13.23 -31.80 -26.48
CA LEU A 41 14.43 -31.33 -25.78
C LEU A 41 14.63 -29.82 -25.96
N VAL A 42 14.33 -29.26 -27.12
CA VAL A 42 14.40 -27.80 -27.37
C VAL A 42 13.49 -27.05 -26.41
N ILE A 43 12.25 -27.52 -26.20
CA ILE A 43 11.29 -26.82 -25.36
C ILE A 43 11.44 -27.19 -23.87
N GLY A 44 11.79 -28.46 -23.56
CA GLY A 44 11.77 -29.02 -22.20
C GLY A 44 13.07 -28.95 -21.42
N TYR A 45 14.21 -28.65 -22.07
CA TYR A 45 15.53 -28.72 -21.46
C TYR A 45 15.66 -28.04 -20.09
N ASP A 46 15.15 -26.84 -19.93
CA ASP A 46 15.22 -26.08 -18.68
C ASP A 46 14.32 -26.66 -17.58
N ILE A 47 13.15 -27.18 -17.93
CA ILE A 47 12.22 -27.85 -17.00
C ILE A 47 12.84 -29.15 -16.51
N LEU A 48 13.35 -29.98 -17.42
CA LEU A 48 14.03 -31.24 -17.07
C LEU A 48 15.25 -30.98 -16.18
N LYS A 49 16.04 -29.94 -16.48
CA LYS A 49 17.19 -29.53 -15.66
C LYS A 49 16.77 -29.07 -14.27
N LYS A 50 15.69 -28.27 -14.17
CA LYS A 50 15.15 -27.83 -12.88
C LYS A 50 14.60 -29.00 -12.06
N ALA A 51 13.83 -29.91 -12.69
CA ALA A 51 13.31 -31.10 -12.04
C ALA A 51 14.45 -31.99 -11.48
N PHE A 52 15.51 -32.25 -12.27
CA PHE A 52 16.68 -33.00 -11.84
C PHE A 52 17.42 -32.31 -10.67
N LYS A 53 17.56 -30.98 -10.73
CA LYS A 53 18.15 -30.20 -9.64
C LYS A 53 17.27 -30.24 -8.37
N GLY A 54 15.95 -30.22 -8.52
CA GLY A 54 14.98 -30.35 -7.42
C GLY A 54 15.14 -31.70 -6.70
N ILE A 55 15.24 -32.80 -7.47
CA ILE A 55 15.48 -34.16 -6.94
C ILE A 55 16.78 -34.18 -6.14
N LYS A 56 17.88 -33.63 -6.70
CA LYS A 56 19.19 -33.59 -6.04
C LYS A 56 19.16 -32.80 -4.73
N ASN A 57 18.36 -31.74 -4.66
CA ASN A 57 18.22 -30.89 -3.49
C ASN A 57 17.13 -31.38 -2.51
N LYS A 58 16.59 -32.60 -2.67
CA LYS A 58 15.49 -33.17 -1.86
C LYS A 58 14.18 -32.36 -1.90
N GLN A 59 13.98 -31.53 -2.93
CA GLN A 59 12.75 -30.80 -3.22
C GLN A 59 12.03 -31.52 -4.39
N VAL A 60 11.53 -32.72 -4.13
CA VAL A 60 11.06 -33.64 -5.16
C VAL A 60 9.68 -33.31 -5.68
N PHE A 61 8.83 -32.63 -4.89
CA PHE A 61 7.42 -32.41 -5.25
C PHE A 61 7.19 -30.95 -5.68
N ASP A 62 7.94 -30.48 -6.69
CA ASP A 62 7.68 -29.18 -7.32
C ASP A 62 6.93 -29.33 -8.67
N GLU A 63 6.47 -28.22 -9.22
CA GLU A 63 5.74 -28.18 -10.50
C GLU A 63 6.60 -28.69 -11.67
N ASN A 64 7.91 -28.40 -11.68
CA ASN A 64 8.81 -28.85 -12.73
C ASN A 64 8.98 -30.38 -12.70
N PHE A 65 9.02 -30.98 -11.51
CA PHE A 65 9.04 -32.44 -11.33
C PHE A 65 7.76 -33.08 -11.87
N LEU A 66 6.57 -32.54 -11.51
CA LEU A 66 5.30 -33.06 -11.99
C LEU A 66 5.22 -33.03 -13.53
N MET A 67 5.63 -31.91 -14.14
CA MET A 67 5.64 -31.76 -15.59
C MET A 67 6.65 -32.69 -16.27
N ALA A 68 7.84 -32.84 -15.69
CA ALA A 68 8.85 -33.76 -16.21
C ALA A 68 8.36 -35.23 -16.15
N VAL A 69 7.79 -35.67 -15.03
CA VAL A 69 7.24 -37.02 -14.87
C VAL A 69 6.09 -37.25 -15.84
N ALA A 70 5.16 -36.29 -15.96
CA ALA A 70 4.01 -36.42 -16.85
C ALA A 70 4.43 -36.53 -18.33
N THR A 71 5.35 -35.69 -18.79
CA THR A 71 5.76 -35.67 -20.20
C THR A 71 6.71 -36.81 -20.57
N VAL A 72 7.67 -37.17 -19.70
CA VAL A 72 8.54 -38.35 -19.91
C VAL A 72 7.70 -39.62 -19.86
N GLY A 73 6.76 -39.72 -18.92
CA GLY A 73 5.83 -40.84 -18.83
C GLY A 73 4.93 -40.97 -20.07
N ALA A 74 4.41 -39.85 -20.59
CA ALA A 74 3.62 -39.85 -21.82
C ALA A 74 4.44 -40.32 -23.03
N ILE A 75 5.70 -39.89 -23.15
CA ILE A 75 6.63 -40.40 -24.18
C ILE A 75 6.85 -41.90 -24.03
N ALA A 76 7.03 -42.40 -22.81
CA ALA A 76 7.23 -43.83 -22.56
C ALA A 76 6.00 -44.68 -22.92
N VAL A 77 4.79 -44.18 -22.58
CA VAL A 77 3.54 -44.84 -23.00
C VAL A 77 3.38 -44.83 -24.51
N ALA A 78 3.67 -43.72 -25.16
CA ALA A 78 3.62 -43.61 -26.62
C ALA A 78 4.63 -44.54 -27.33
N LEU A 79 5.81 -44.73 -26.75
CA LEU A 79 6.82 -45.66 -27.27
C LEU A 79 6.34 -47.12 -27.16
N TYR A 80 5.68 -47.47 -26.06
CA TYR A 80 5.18 -48.83 -25.81
C TYR A 80 3.97 -49.16 -26.73
N GLU A 81 3.06 -48.19 -26.94
CA GLU A 81 1.84 -48.37 -27.74
C GLU A 81 2.01 -48.02 -29.22
N ASN A 82 3.23 -47.68 -29.71
CA ASN A 82 3.49 -47.03 -31.01
C ASN A 82 2.59 -45.84 -31.32
N GLY A 83 2.26 -45.08 -30.26
CA GLY A 83 1.34 -43.99 -30.25
C GLY A 83 1.90 -42.66 -30.76
N ASP A 84 1.23 -41.58 -30.40
CA ASP A 84 1.57 -40.23 -30.83
C ASP A 84 2.37 -39.46 -29.75
N TYR A 85 3.59 -39.04 -30.08
CA TYR A 85 4.46 -38.22 -29.21
C TYR A 85 4.04 -36.75 -29.15
N THR A 86 3.10 -36.35 -30.02
CA THR A 86 2.64 -34.97 -30.18
C THR A 86 2.06 -34.42 -28.87
N GLU A 87 1.32 -35.24 -28.10
CA GLU A 87 0.70 -34.83 -26.85
C GLU A 87 1.73 -34.42 -25.80
N ALA A 88 2.81 -35.21 -25.61
CA ALA A 88 3.85 -34.90 -24.64
C ALA A 88 4.56 -33.57 -24.97
N ILE A 89 4.82 -33.33 -26.26
CA ILE A 89 5.44 -32.09 -26.71
C ILE A 89 4.47 -30.92 -26.55
N ALA A 90 3.18 -31.11 -26.88
CA ALA A 90 2.16 -30.11 -26.72
C ALA A 90 2.01 -29.67 -25.26
N VAL A 91 1.98 -30.62 -24.30
CA VAL A 91 1.94 -30.31 -22.87
C VAL A 91 3.13 -29.42 -22.47
N MET A 92 4.35 -29.79 -22.87
CA MET A 92 5.55 -29.03 -22.55
C MET A 92 5.55 -27.65 -23.21
N LEU A 93 5.05 -27.55 -24.45
CA LEU A 93 4.93 -26.32 -25.21
C LEU A 93 3.94 -25.35 -24.55
N PHE A 94 2.73 -25.82 -24.22
CA PHE A 94 1.73 -24.99 -23.55
C PHE A 94 2.15 -24.60 -22.14
N TYR A 95 2.82 -25.48 -21.42
CA TYR A 95 3.41 -25.13 -20.12
C TYR A 95 4.43 -23.98 -20.26
N GLN A 96 5.33 -24.04 -21.24
CA GLN A 96 6.30 -22.97 -21.52
C GLN A 96 5.62 -21.66 -21.98
N ILE A 97 4.53 -21.73 -22.72
CA ILE A 97 3.70 -20.57 -23.07
C ILE A 97 3.12 -19.95 -21.78
N GLY A 98 2.61 -20.78 -20.88
CA GLY A 98 2.09 -20.37 -19.58
C GLY A 98 3.14 -19.67 -18.73
N GLU A 99 4.33 -20.27 -18.58
CA GLU A 99 5.49 -19.73 -17.88
C GLU A 99 5.95 -18.38 -18.48
N LEU A 100 5.99 -18.30 -19.81
CA LEU A 100 6.32 -17.04 -20.50
C LEU A 100 5.28 -15.95 -20.21
N PHE A 101 3.98 -16.30 -20.33
CA PHE A 101 2.89 -15.37 -20.05
C PHE A 101 2.91 -14.89 -18.59
N GLN A 102 3.13 -15.80 -17.65
CA GLN A 102 3.33 -15.49 -16.23
C GLN A 102 4.48 -14.52 -16.01
N SER A 103 5.67 -14.85 -16.54
CA SER A 103 6.87 -14.02 -16.41
C SER A 103 6.66 -12.63 -17.02
N TYR A 104 5.91 -12.55 -18.12
CA TYR A 104 5.57 -11.28 -18.77
C TYR A 104 4.55 -10.48 -17.93
N ALA A 105 3.47 -11.12 -17.46
CA ALA A 105 2.42 -10.48 -16.68
C ALA A 105 2.94 -9.95 -15.34
N VAL A 106 3.71 -10.78 -14.60
CA VAL A 106 4.35 -10.37 -13.34
C VAL A 106 5.37 -9.26 -13.57
N GLY A 107 6.20 -9.39 -14.62
CA GLY A 107 7.18 -8.36 -14.98
C GLY A 107 6.52 -7.04 -15.37
N LYS A 108 5.43 -7.08 -16.13
CA LYS A 108 4.66 -5.88 -16.52
C LYS A 108 3.93 -5.26 -15.33
N SER A 109 3.36 -6.08 -14.43
CA SER A 109 2.73 -5.59 -13.21
C SER A 109 3.74 -4.87 -12.29
N ARG A 110 4.92 -5.46 -12.08
CA ARG A 110 6.01 -4.82 -11.34
C ARG A 110 6.50 -3.55 -12.03
N LYS A 111 6.65 -3.57 -13.35
CA LYS A 111 7.08 -2.41 -14.12
C LYS A 111 6.01 -1.31 -14.13
N ASN A 112 4.74 -1.64 -14.21
CA ASN A 112 3.65 -0.67 -14.08
C ASN A 112 3.61 -0.03 -12.68
N ILE A 113 3.94 -0.78 -11.62
CA ILE A 113 4.10 -0.23 -10.27
C ILE A 113 5.32 0.69 -10.24
N SER A 114 6.42 0.32 -10.86
CA SER A 114 7.63 1.16 -10.98
C SER A 114 7.44 2.36 -11.93
N GLU A 115 6.65 2.22 -13.02
CA GLU A 115 6.30 3.32 -13.93
C GLU A 115 5.21 4.23 -13.37
N LEU A 116 4.35 3.72 -12.48
CA LEU A 116 3.46 4.52 -11.65
C LEU A 116 4.24 5.36 -10.63
N MET A 117 5.43 4.89 -10.30
CA MET A 117 6.42 5.54 -9.48
C MET A 117 7.57 6.07 -10.34
N ASP A 118 7.30 6.55 -11.55
CA ASP A 118 8.23 7.39 -12.30
C ASP A 118 8.39 8.76 -11.62
N ILE A 119 8.52 8.70 -10.29
CA ILE A 119 8.84 9.82 -9.41
C ILE A 119 10.33 9.90 -9.14
N ARG A 120 11.11 8.81 -9.40
CA ARG A 120 12.55 8.84 -9.20
C ARG A 120 13.17 9.83 -10.19
N PRO A 121 13.90 10.85 -9.71
CA PRO A 121 14.68 11.72 -10.56
C PRO A 121 15.91 10.97 -11.07
N ASP A 122 16.24 11.21 -12.34
CA ASP A 122 17.41 10.58 -12.97
C ASP A 122 18.71 11.34 -12.65
N TYR A 123 18.61 12.63 -12.32
CA TYR A 123 19.75 13.52 -12.03
C TYR A 123 19.33 14.69 -11.13
N ALA A 124 20.31 15.36 -10.56
CA ALA A 124 20.20 16.66 -9.91
C ALA A 124 21.09 17.67 -10.64
N ASN A 125 20.60 18.91 -10.83
CA ASN A 125 21.43 19.99 -11.37
C ASN A 125 22.04 20.78 -10.21
N ILE A 126 23.37 20.87 -10.17
CA ILE A 126 24.12 21.75 -9.25
C ILE A 126 24.83 22.84 -10.04
N GLU A 127 24.97 24.00 -9.43
CA GLU A 127 25.72 25.12 -10.05
C GLU A 127 27.19 25.04 -9.65
N VAL A 128 28.06 24.75 -10.60
CA VAL A 128 29.52 24.73 -10.41
C VAL A 128 30.14 25.76 -11.35
N ASP A 129 30.87 26.73 -10.81
CA ASP A 129 31.50 27.81 -11.55
C ASP A 129 30.56 28.57 -12.52
N GLY A 130 29.32 28.78 -12.09
CA GLY A 130 28.28 29.47 -12.88
C GLY A 130 27.67 28.65 -14.02
N LYS A 131 27.97 27.35 -14.08
CA LYS A 131 27.36 26.41 -15.05
C LYS A 131 26.57 25.33 -14.35
N LEU A 132 25.41 25.00 -14.92
CA LEU A 132 24.61 23.87 -14.44
C LEU A 132 25.28 22.55 -14.86
N THR A 133 25.58 21.72 -13.87
CA THR A 133 26.17 20.40 -14.07
C THR A 133 25.22 19.36 -13.54
N GLN A 134 24.91 18.35 -14.35
CA GLN A 134 24.11 17.21 -13.94
C GLN A 134 24.96 16.21 -13.16
N VAL A 135 24.52 15.85 -11.98
CA VAL A 135 25.14 14.85 -11.09
C VAL A 135 24.13 13.79 -10.71
N ASP A 136 24.61 12.64 -10.25
CA ASP A 136 23.74 11.64 -9.66
C ASP A 136 23.16 12.21 -8.35
N PRO A 137 21.86 12.08 -8.09
CA PRO A 137 21.27 12.54 -6.82
C PRO A 137 21.93 11.96 -5.58
N ASP A 138 22.49 10.74 -5.67
CA ASP A 138 23.23 10.10 -4.57
C ASP A 138 24.55 10.81 -4.22
N GLU A 139 25.06 11.66 -5.10
CA GLU A 139 26.31 12.43 -4.88
C GLU A 139 26.06 13.81 -4.26
N VAL A 140 24.80 14.22 -4.07
CA VAL A 140 24.44 15.54 -3.55
C VAL A 140 24.43 15.52 -2.02
N ALA A 141 25.31 16.31 -1.40
CA ALA A 141 25.38 16.42 0.05
C ALA A 141 24.26 17.29 0.63
N ILE A 142 23.94 17.09 1.91
CA ILE A 142 23.00 17.94 2.66
C ILE A 142 23.52 19.39 2.69
N GLY A 143 22.62 20.35 2.48
CA GLY A 143 22.95 21.78 2.44
C GLY A 143 23.42 22.29 1.09
N SER A 144 23.60 21.43 0.09
CA SER A 144 23.87 21.83 -1.30
C SER A 144 22.68 22.57 -1.91
N VAL A 145 22.96 23.46 -2.84
CA VAL A 145 21.90 24.16 -3.60
C VAL A 145 21.75 23.47 -4.96
N ILE A 146 20.58 22.91 -5.20
CA ILE A 146 20.20 22.30 -6.46
C ILE A 146 19.29 23.25 -7.25
N VAL A 147 19.34 23.18 -8.56
CA VAL A 147 18.54 24.00 -9.48
C VAL A 147 17.54 23.12 -10.20
N VAL A 148 16.25 23.43 -10.10
CA VAL A 148 15.17 22.66 -10.73
C VAL A 148 14.47 23.55 -11.75
N GLN A 149 14.58 23.17 -13.04
CA GLN A 149 13.99 23.90 -14.15
C GLN A 149 12.53 23.49 -14.38
N PRO A 150 11.71 24.29 -15.07
CA PRO A 150 10.37 23.90 -15.49
C PRO A 150 10.38 22.59 -16.28
N GLY A 151 9.49 21.66 -15.90
CA GLY A 151 9.40 20.32 -16.46
C GLY A 151 10.27 19.28 -15.76
N GLU A 152 11.19 19.66 -14.88
CA GLU A 152 12.04 18.75 -14.14
C GLU A 152 11.40 18.29 -12.82
N LYS A 153 11.82 17.11 -12.37
CA LYS A 153 11.44 16.57 -11.05
C LYS A 153 12.39 17.12 -9.99
N VAL A 154 11.84 17.45 -8.83
CA VAL A 154 12.63 17.80 -7.63
C VAL A 154 13.39 16.56 -7.17
N PRO A 155 14.74 16.56 -7.18
CA PRO A 155 15.50 15.35 -6.92
C PRO A 155 15.59 14.99 -5.42
N ILE A 156 15.67 15.97 -4.54
CA ILE A 156 15.92 15.77 -3.10
C ILE A 156 15.05 16.75 -2.31
N ASP A 157 14.59 16.34 -1.13
CA ASP A 157 13.84 17.20 -0.23
C ASP A 157 14.69 18.40 0.23
N GLY A 158 14.05 19.56 0.34
CA GLY A 158 14.76 20.78 0.72
C GLY A 158 13.86 21.98 0.97
N VAL A 159 14.46 23.15 1.08
CA VAL A 159 13.80 24.44 1.24
C VAL A 159 14.13 25.34 0.04
N ILE A 160 13.13 25.99 -0.52
CA ILE A 160 13.30 26.93 -1.63
C ILE A 160 14.04 28.17 -1.13
N VAL A 161 15.22 28.43 -1.65
CA VAL A 161 16.03 29.61 -1.29
C VAL A 161 15.90 30.74 -2.31
N GLU A 162 15.52 30.43 -3.56
CA GLU A 162 15.32 31.43 -4.61
C GLU A 162 14.29 30.92 -5.63
N GLY A 163 13.42 31.79 -6.11
CA GLY A 163 12.42 31.50 -7.12
C GLY A 163 11.01 31.29 -6.56
N SER A 164 10.07 31.20 -7.48
CA SER A 164 8.68 30.80 -7.22
C SER A 164 8.16 30.02 -8.40
N SER A 165 7.32 29.02 -8.14
CA SER A 165 6.75 28.17 -9.18
C SER A 165 5.45 27.52 -8.73
N THR A 166 4.82 26.81 -9.64
CA THR A 166 3.72 25.90 -9.38
C THR A 166 4.24 24.47 -9.49
N LEU A 167 3.90 23.62 -8.54
CA LEU A 167 4.35 22.23 -8.46
C LEU A 167 3.21 21.26 -8.78
N ASN A 168 3.48 20.31 -9.64
CA ASN A 168 2.59 19.17 -9.84
C ASN A 168 2.99 18.05 -8.87
N THR A 169 2.12 17.77 -7.90
CA THR A 169 2.30 16.74 -6.87
C THR A 169 1.52 15.47 -7.18
N SER A 170 0.81 15.39 -8.31
CA SER A 170 -0.13 14.31 -8.62
C SER A 170 0.48 12.91 -8.60
N ALA A 171 1.76 12.80 -8.94
CA ALA A 171 2.46 11.51 -8.90
C ALA A 171 2.69 10.99 -7.46
N LEU A 172 2.72 11.90 -6.48
CA LEU A 172 2.91 11.58 -5.06
C LEU A 172 1.59 11.48 -4.32
N THR A 173 0.76 12.52 -4.44
CA THR A 173 -0.48 12.65 -3.66
C THR A 173 -1.72 12.13 -4.37
N GLY A 174 -1.66 11.95 -5.69
CA GLY A 174 -2.83 11.66 -6.52
C GLY A 174 -3.75 12.88 -6.76
N GLU A 175 -3.39 14.06 -6.25
CA GLU A 175 -4.13 15.31 -6.48
C GLU A 175 -3.76 15.92 -7.83
N SER A 176 -4.77 16.30 -8.60
CA SER A 176 -4.58 16.93 -9.91
C SER A 176 -4.40 18.45 -9.85
N VAL A 177 -4.59 19.07 -8.68
CA VAL A 177 -4.48 20.53 -8.51
C VAL A 177 -3.03 20.88 -8.21
N PRO A 178 -2.38 21.70 -9.03
CA PRO A 178 -1.02 22.17 -8.76
C PRO A 178 -0.94 23.03 -7.48
N ARG A 179 0.18 22.93 -6.77
CA ARG A 179 0.46 23.69 -5.54
C ARG A 179 1.43 24.83 -5.85
N ASP A 180 1.13 26.03 -5.40
CA ASP A 180 2.07 27.15 -5.46
C ASP A 180 3.21 26.98 -4.45
N ALA A 181 4.42 27.34 -4.87
CA ALA A 181 5.63 27.26 -4.06
C ALA A 181 6.48 28.52 -4.23
N LYS A 182 6.98 29.06 -3.11
CA LYS A 182 7.77 30.30 -3.04
C LYS A 182 8.97 30.15 -2.12
N CYS A 183 9.85 31.12 -2.15
CA CYS A 183 11.01 31.18 -1.27
C CYS A 183 10.62 31.03 0.20
N GLY A 184 11.29 30.14 0.93
CA GLY A 184 11.03 29.75 2.31
C GLY A 184 10.12 28.53 2.49
N ASP A 185 9.45 28.09 1.43
CA ASP A 185 8.59 26.89 1.52
C ASP A 185 9.43 25.60 1.47
N GLU A 186 9.00 24.60 2.23
CA GLU A 186 9.54 23.25 2.13
C GLU A 186 9.03 22.55 0.87
N ILE A 187 9.92 21.87 0.17
CA ILE A 187 9.63 21.12 -1.04
C ILE A 187 10.14 19.68 -0.90
N ILE A 188 9.32 18.76 -1.38
CA ILE A 188 9.62 17.33 -1.36
C ILE A 188 10.08 16.82 -2.72
N SER A 189 10.93 15.83 -2.70
CA SER A 189 11.39 15.13 -3.89
C SER A 189 10.24 14.43 -4.63
N GLY A 190 10.35 14.35 -5.95
CA GLY A 190 9.35 13.73 -6.82
C GLY A 190 8.23 14.65 -7.32
N CYS A 191 8.09 15.87 -6.80
CA CYS A 191 7.24 16.90 -7.41
C CYS A 191 7.82 17.33 -8.76
N ILE A 192 6.94 17.66 -9.72
CA ILE A 192 7.37 18.21 -11.01
C ILE A 192 7.22 19.72 -10.95
N ASN A 193 8.31 20.43 -11.22
CA ASN A 193 8.32 21.88 -11.35
C ASN A 193 7.63 22.31 -12.66
N MET A 194 6.64 23.21 -12.60
CA MET A 194 5.79 23.52 -13.75
C MET A 194 6.15 24.83 -14.46
N SER A 195 6.57 25.89 -13.74
CA SER A 195 6.65 27.23 -14.33
C SER A 195 7.96 27.98 -14.13
N GLY A 196 8.39 28.22 -12.90
CA GLY A 196 9.58 29.01 -12.57
C GLY A 196 10.82 28.16 -12.32
N VAL A 197 12.01 28.74 -12.39
CA VAL A 197 13.24 28.09 -11.93
C VAL A 197 13.29 28.18 -10.41
N LEU A 198 13.55 27.05 -9.74
CA LEU A 198 13.68 26.98 -8.30
C LEU A 198 15.13 26.64 -7.92
N LYS A 199 15.71 27.38 -6.96
CA LYS A 199 16.91 26.97 -6.25
C LYS A 199 16.50 26.44 -4.88
N ILE A 200 16.90 25.21 -4.61
CA ILE A 200 16.48 24.46 -3.43
C ILE A 200 17.73 24.06 -2.64
N LYS A 201 17.75 24.41 -1.36
CA LYS A 201 18.80 23.95 -0.45
C LYS A 201 18.36 22.61 0.14
N THR A 202 19.14 21.56 -0.11
CA THR A 202 18.83 20.20 0.34
C THR A 202 18.86 20.08 1.85
N THR A 203 17.86 19.38 2.42
CA THR A 203 17.75 19.11 3.86
C THR A 203 18.01 17.65 4.22
N LYS A 204 18.04 16.76 3.22
CA LYS A 204 18.28 15.33 3.38
C LYS A 204 19.25 14.82 2.31
N GLU A 205 19.81 13.63 2.53
CA GLU A 205 20.46 12.86 1.47
C GLU A 205 19.42 12.20 0.57
N PHE A 206 19.81 11.85 -0.67
CA PHE A 206 18.87 11.24 -1.62
C PHE A 206 18.25 9.94 -1.08
N GLY A 207 19.03 9.07 -0.42
CA GLY A 207 18.54 7.82 0.18
C GLY A 207 17.50 8.03 1.29
N GLU A 208 17.51 9.19 1.95
CA GLU A 208 16.54 9.57 2.98
C GLU A 208 15.41 10.49 2.46
N SER A 209 15.45 10.82 1.17
CA SER A 209 14.42 11.65 0.53
C SER A 209 13.06 10.96 0.52
N THR A 210 12.00 11.76 0.45
CA THR A 210 10.61 11.28 0.39
C THR A 210 10.41 10.29 -0.76
N VAL A 211 10.97 10.57 -1.94
CA VAL A 211 10.90 9.66 -3.09
C VAL A 211 11.59 8.33 -2.81
N SER A 212 12.81 8.34 -2.27
CA SER A 212 13.54 7.11 -1.94
C SER A 212 12.78 6.23 -0.95
N LYS A 213 12.22 6.83 0.10
CA LYS A 213 11.40 6.10 1.09
C LYS A 213 10.14 5.51 0.49
N ILE A 214 9.44 6.25 -0.38
CA ILE A 214 8.26 5.74 -1.09
C ILE A 214 8.64 4.55 -1.98
N LEU A 215 9.73 4.65 -2.75
CA LEU A 215 10.22 3.58 -3.61
C LEU A 215 10.56 2.33 -2.80
N ASP A 216 11.29 2.49 -1.69
CA ASP A 216 11.65 1.39 -0.79
C ASP A 216 10.43 0.71 -0.17
N LEU A 217 9.44 1.49 0.29
CA LEU A 217 8.19 0.97 0.83
C LEU A 217 7.43 0.12 -0.19
N VAL A 218 7.37 0.54 -1.45
CA VAL A 218 6.67 -0.20 -2.50
C VAL A 218 7.47 -1.43 -2.93
N GLU A 219 8.78 -1.32 -3.08
CA GLU A 219 9.65 -2.44 -3.44
C GLU A 219 9.63 -3.51 -2.35
N ASN A 220 9.72 -3.12 -1.09
CA ASN A 220 9.69 -4.01 0.07
C ASN A 220 8.29 -4.48 0.49
N SER A 221 7.22 -3.89 -0.06
CA SER A 221 5.83 -4.30 0.24
C SER A 221 5.55 -5.78 -0.08
N SER A 222 6.35 -6.39 -0.96
CA SER A 222 6.27 -7.81 -1.29
C SER A 222 6.81 -8.75 -0.22
N SER A 223 7.53 -8.25 0.78
CA SER A 223 8.16 -9.07 1.83
C SER A 223 7.17 -9.57 2.88
N LYS A 224 6.11 -8.80 3.18
CA LYS A 224 5.09 -9.13 4.19
C LYS A 224 3.87 -9.79 3.54
N LYS A 225 3.92 -11.14 3.45
CA LYS A 225 2.89 -11.96 2.80
C LYS A 225 1.56 -11.99 3.58
N SER A 226 0.46 -11.92 2.85
CA SER A 226 -0.89 -12.08 3.37
C SER A 226 -1.15 -13.50 3.91
N LYS A 227 -2.23 -13.66 4.69
CA LYS A 227 -2.70 -15.00 5.14
C LYS A 227 -3.07 -15.87 3.93
N SER A 228 -3.67 -15.27 2.90
CA SER A 228 -4.04 -15.94 1.65
C SER A 228 -2.81 -16.46 0.90
N GLU A 229 -1.73 -15.70 0.81
CA GLU A 229 -0.46 -16.15 0.20
C GLU A 229 0.22 -17.23 1.03
N ASN A 230 0.22 -17.09 2.35
CA ASN A 230 0.77 -18.11 3.26
C ASN A 230 -0.04 -19.41 3.22
N PHE A 231 -1.37 -19.32 3.09
CA PHE A 231 -2.24 -20.49 2.90
C PHE A 231 -1.84 -21.27 1.65
N ILE A 232 -1.64 -20.58 0.51
CA ILE A 232 -1.23 -21.24 -0.75
C ILE A 232 0.12 -21.94 -0.62
N SER A 233 1.10 -21.29 0.01
CA SER A 233 2.40 -21.88 0.23
C SER A 233 2.31 -23.16 1.09
N LYS A 234 1.47 -23.15 2.12
CA LYS A 234 1.19 -24.34 2.95
C LYS A 234 0.39 -25.39 2.19
N PHE A 235 -0.64 -24.98 1.45
CA PHE A 235 -1.48 -25.85 0.65
C PHE A 235 -0.64 -26.64 -0.36
N ALA A 236 0.21 -25.97 -1.14
CA ALA A 236 1.08 -26.62 -2.12
C ALA A 236 1.96 -27.70 -1.49
N LYS A 237 2.49 -27.45 -0.29
CA LYS A 237 3.35 -28.41 0.44
C LYS A 237 2.66 -29.74 0.75
N TYR A 238 1.36 -29.76 1.02
CA TYR A 238 0.61 -30.99 1.32
C TYR A 238 -0.12 -31.53 0.08
N TYR A 239 -0.61 -30.65 -0.75
CA TYR A 239 -1.38 -30.99 -1.94
C TYR A 239 -0.54 -31.78 -2.96
N THR A 240 0.66 -31.31 -3.28
CA THR A 240 1.49 -31.94 -4.33
C THR A 240 1.87 -33.39 -4.01
N PRO A 241 2.36 -33.75 -2.79
CA PRO A 241 2.55 -35.14 -2.43
C PRO A 241 1.27 -35.97 -2.49
N ALA A 242 0.14 -35.44 -2.00
CA ALA A 242 -1.13 -36.16 -2.03
C ALA A 242 -1.56 -36.50 -3.45
N VAL A 243 -1.40 -35.55 -4.38
CA VAL A 243 -1.67 -35.77 -5.80
C VAL A 243 -0.75 -36.82 -6.42
N CYS A 244 0.55 -36.77 -6.13
CA CYS A 244 1.50 -37.77 -6.63
C CYS A 244 1.16 -39.19 -6.18
N TYR A 245 0.82 -39.37 -4.89
CA TYR A 245 0.38 -40.66 -4.37
C TYR A 245 -0.97 -41.09 -4.97
N SER A 246 -1.91 -40.18 -5.18
CA SER A 246 -3.19 -40.48 -5.84
C SER A 246 -3.00 -40.90 -7.30
N ALA A 247 -2.11 -40.22 -8.02
CA ALA A 247 -1.77 -40.60 -9.40
C ALA A 247 -1.09 -41.99 -9.45
N LEU A 248 -0.17 -42.27 -8.53
CA LEU A 248 0.47 -43.60 -8.43
C LEU A 248 -0.57 -44.69 -8.11
N ALA A 249 -1.49 -44.41 -7.19
CA ALA A 249 -2.59 -45.32 -6.88
C ALA A 249 -3.49 -45.55 -8.11
N LEU A 250 -3.81 -44.49 -8.86
CA LEU A 250 -4.61 -44.56 -10.08
C LEU A 250 -3.89 -45.38 -11.18
N ALA A 251 -2.57 -45.32 -11.27
CA ALA A 251 -1.80 -46.10 -12.22
C ALA A 251 -1.74 -47.60 -11.87
N ILE A 252 -1.75 -47.96 -10.59
CA ILE A 252 -1.46 -49.32 -10.12
C ILE A 252 -2.72 -50.06 -9.67
N LEU A 253 -3.58 -49.45 -8.84
CA LEU A 253 -4.69 -50.16 -8.21
C LEU A 253 -5.74 -50.69 -9.22
N PRO A 254 -6.23 -49.93 -10.19
CA PRO A 254 -7.25 -50.40 -11.10
C PRO A 254 -6.75 -51.56 -12.01
N PRO A 255 -5.52 -51.56 -12.58
CA PRO A 255 -4.98 -52.73 -13.26
C PRO A 255 -4.93 -53.97 -12.38
N LEU A 256 -4.47 -53.85 -11.12
CA LEU A 256 -4.42 -54.95 -10.17
C LEU A 256 -5.82 -55.48 -9.83
N VAL A 257 -6.80 -54.63 -9.59
CA VAL A 257 -8.20 -55.03 -9.34
C VAL A 257 -8.76 -55.80 -10.54
N ARG A 258 -8.46 -55.34 -11.77
CA ARG A 258 -8.89 -56.03 -12.99
C ARG A 258 -8.30 -57.44 -13.11
N ILE A 259 -7.03 -57.63 -12.76
CA ILE A 259 -6.38 -58.92 -12.77
C ILE A 259 -6.96 -59.81 -11.65
N LEU A 260 -6.99 -59.34 -10.41
CA LEU A 260 -7.25 -60.14 -9.23
C LEU A 260 -8.75 -60.45 -9.02
N PHE A 261 -9.63 -59.51 -9.34
CA PHE A 261 -11.06 -59.62 -9.04
C PHE A 261 -11.99 -59.69 -10.27
N MET A 262 -11.52 -59.25 -11.45
CA MET A 262 -12.37 -59.19 -12.64
C MET A 262 -11.91 -60.17 -13.72
N SER A 263 -10.78 -60.87 -13.57
CA SER A 263 -10.15 -61.73 -14.56
C SER A 263 -10.06 -61.10 -15.96
N ALA A 264 -9.88 -59.78 -16.01
CA ALA A 264 -9.88 -58.98 -17.21
C ALA A 264 -8.47 -58.48 -17.55
N ALA A 265 -8.25 -58.10 -18.81
CA ALA A 265 -6.96 -57.50 -19.21
C ALA A 265 -6.65 -56.26 -18.41
N PRO A 266 -5.38 -56.07 -17.90
CA PRO A 266 -5.02 -55.00 -16.97
C PRO A 266 -5.09 -53.58 -17.56
N GLN A 267 -4.89 -53.42 -18.87
CA GLN A 267 -4.90 -52.12 -19.59
C GLN A 267 -3.92 -51.11 -18.95
N TRP A 268 -2.70 -51.51 -18.65
CA TRP A 268 -1.67 -50.68 -17.99
C TRP A 268 -1.48 -49.34 -18.71
N GLY A 269 -1.35 -49.33 -20.05
CA GLY A 269 -1.15 -48.09 -20.82
C GLY A 269 -2.25 -47.05 -20.55
N SER A 270 -3.51 -47.50 -20.63
CA SER A 270 -4.66 -46.60 -20.40
C SER A 270 -4.69 -46.04 -18.97
N TRP A 271 -4.38 -46.83 -17.95
CA TRP A 271 -4.39 -46.36 -16.56
C TRP A 271 -3.17 -45.48 -16.23
N ILE A 272 -2.01 -45.77 -16.78
CA ILE A 272 -0.82 -44.92 -16.69
C ILE A 272 -1.11 -43.57 -17.40
N TYR A 273 -1.69 -43.59 -18.60
CA TYR A 273 -2.07 -42.37 -19.31
C TYR A 273 -3.05 -41.49 -18.48
N ARG A 274 -4.08 -42.10 -17.85
CA ARG A 274 -4.99 -41.40 -16.95
C ARG A 274 -4.26 -40.80 -15.75
N ALA A 275 -3.35 -41.53 -15.15
CA ALA A 275 -2.54 -41.05 -14.03
C ALA A 275 -1.64 -39.87 -14.43
N LEU A 276 -1.04 -39.90 -15.62
CA LEU A 276 -0.24 -38.80 -16.15
C LEU A 276 -1.10 -37.57 -16.46
N THR A 277 -2.27 -37.76 -17.08
CA THR A 277 -3.26 -36.69 -17.29
C THR A 277 -3.70 -36.07 -15.98
N PHE A 278 -3.96 -36.90 -14.95
CA PHE A 278 -4.30 -36.45 -13.60
C PHE A 278 -3.18 -35.59 -12.98
N LEU A 279 -1.90 -35.97 -13.18
CA LEU A 279 -0.75 -35.18 -12.72
C LEU A 279 -0.70 -33.80 -13.38
N VAL A 280 -0.91 -33.71 -14.70
CA VAL A 280 -0.92 -32.44 -15.44
C VAL A 280 -2.04 -31.52 -14.93
N ILE A 281 -3.27 -32.03 -14.77
CA ILE A 281 -4.43 -31.26 -14.26
C ILE A 281 -4.14 -30.71 -12.87
N SER A 282 -3.38 -31.42 -12.06
CA SER A 282 -3.20 -31.14 -10.64
C SER A 282 -2.28 -29.96 -10.32
N CYS A 283 -1.54 -29.38 -11.28
CA CYS A 283 -0.66 -28.25 -11.00
C CYS A 283 -1.46 -27.05 -10.44
N PRO A 284 -1.16 -26.51 -9.25
CA PRO A 284 -1.89 -25.36 -8.70
C PRO A 284 -1.43 -24.02 -9.29
N CYS A 285 -0.91 -23.99 -10.54
CA CYS A 285 -0.26 -22.85 -11.18
C CYS A 285 -1.11 -21.58 -11.16
N ALA A 286 -2.42 -21.71 -11.47
CA ALA A 286 -3.35 -20.57 -11.46
C ALA A 286 -3.45 -19.88 -10.09
N LEU A 287 -3.42 -20.64 -8.98
CA LEU A 287 -3.50 -20.10 -7.62
C LEU A 287 -2.20 -19.43 -7.18
N VAL A 288 -1.08 -20.15 -7.41
CA VAL A 288 0.26 -19.69 -7.00
C VAL A 288 0.62 -18.36 -7.65
N ILE A 289 0.09 -18.08 -8.85
CA ILE A 289 0.40 -16.89 -9.63
C ILE A 289 -0.62 -15.78 -9.41
N SER A 290 -1.91 -16.09 -9.54
CA SER A 290 -2.94 -15.05 -9.59
C SER A 290 -3.14 -14.35 -8.26
N ILE A 291 -2.90 -15.01 -7.13
CA ILE A 291 -3.14 -14.42 -5.81
C ILE A 291 -2.09 -13.36 -5.46
N PRO A 292 -0.77 -13.63 -5.51
CA PRO A 292 0.22 -12.57 -5.35
C PRO A 292 0.05 -11.44 -6.36
N LEU A 293 -0.26 -11.78 -7.62
CA LEU A 293 -0.49 -10.77 -8.67
C LEU A 293 -1.69 -9.87 -8.35
N SER A 294 -2.77 -10.42 -7.78
CA SER A 294 -3.94 -9.63 -7.34
C SER A 294 -3.57 -8.64 -6.24
N PHE A 295 -2.77 -9.07 -5.25
CA PHE A 295 -2.29 -8.19 -4.19
C PHE A 295 -1.35 -7.12 -4.74
N PHE A 296 -0.41 -7.46 -5.60
CA PHE A 296 0.47 -6.48 -6.26
C PHE A 296 -0.33 -5.45 -7.06
N ALA A 297 -1.32 -5.92 -7.82
CA ALA A 297 -2.20 -5.03 -8.56
C ALA A 297 -3.04 -4.13 -7.62
N GLY A 298 -3.51 -4.67 -6.50
CA GLY A 298 -4.23 -3.90 -5.48
C GLY A 298 -3.37 -2.84 -4.80
N ILE A 299 -2.14 -3.17 -4.42
CA ILE A 299 -1.16 -2.23 -3.84
C ILE A 299 -0.82 -1.14 -4.86
N GLY A 300 -0.53 -1.51 -6.12
CA GLY A 300 -0.27 -0.54 -7.19
C GLY A 300 -1.46 0.36 -7.49
N GLY A 301 -2.69 -0.18 -7.44
CA GLY A 301 -3.91 0.61 -7.56
C GLY A 301 -4.10 1.59 -6.39
N ALA A 302 -3.81 1.18 -5.16
CA ALA A 302 -3.88 2.03 -3.98
C ALA A 302 -2.83 3.16 -4.04
N SER A 303 -1.62 2.85 -4.45
CA SER A 303 -0.53 3.83 -4.59
C SER A 303 -0.87 4.94 -5.59
N ARG A 304 -1.55 4.62 -6.71
CA ARG A 304 -2.05 5.64 -7.67
C ARG A 304 -3.01 6.64 -7.06
N GLU A 305 -3.71 6.25 -6.03
CA GLU A 305 -4.68 7.09 -5.31
C GLU A 305 -4.05 7.75 -4.08
N GLY A 306 -2.71 7.77 -3.99
CA GLY A 306 -1.97 8.34 -2.88
C GLY A 306 -2.06 7.53 -1.57
N VAL A 307 -2.36 6.24 -1.65
CA VAL A 307 -2.43 5.33 -0.49
C VAL A 307 -1.31 4.31 -0.59
N LEU A 308 -0.28 4.45 0.22
CA LEU A 308 0.84 3.50 0.29
C LEU A 308 0.53 2.39 1.28
N VAL A 309 0.59 1.15 0.82
CA VAL A 309 0.35 -0.05 1.63
C VAL A 309 1.65 -0.84 1.74
N LYS A 310 2.17 -1.03 2.94
CA LYS A 310 3.47 -1.66 3.21
C LYS A 310 3.50 -3.19 3.04
N GLY A 311 2.39 -3.82 2.66
CA GLY A 311 2.37 -5.26 2.43
C GLY A 311 0.98 -5.83 2.12
N SER A 312 0.97 -7.00 1.49
CA SER A 312 -0.29 -7.69 1.13
C SER A 312 -1.10 -8.10 2.37
N ASN A 313 -0.44 -8.41 3.49
CA ASN A 313 -1.10 -8.69 4.77
C ASN A 313 -1.90 -7.50 5.29
N TYR A 314 -1.41 -6.28 5.09
CA TYR A 314 -2.12 -5.07 5.51
C TYR A 314 -3.33 -4.77 4.63
N LEU A 315 -3.21 -5.02 3.32
CA LEU A 315 -4.35 -4.92 2.41
C LEU A 315 -5.46 -5.92 2.79
N GLU A 316 -5.08 -7.15 3.14
CA GLU A 316 -6.02 -8.16 3.63
C GLU A 316 -6.68 -7.73 4.95
N THR A 317 -5.90 -7.23 5.92
CA THR A 317 -6.39 -6.73 7.21
C THR A 317 -7.35 -5.56 7.03
N LEU A 318 -6.99 -4.57 6.18
CA LEU A 318 -7.82 -3.41 5.89
C LEU A 318 -9.18 -3.80 5.30
N SER A 319 -9.24 -4.84 4.47
CA SER A 319 -10.51 -5.33 3.91
C SER A 319 -11.50 -5.80 4.98
N GLN A 320 -10.98 -6.29 6.12
CA GLN A 320 -11.74 -6.82 7.26
C GLN A 320 -12.02 -5.76 8.33
N THR A 321 -11.56 -4.52 8.14
CA THR A 321 -11.75 -3.42 9.08
C THR A 321 -13.24 -3.09 9.22
N ARG A 322 -13.68 -3.01 10.49
CA ARG A 322 -15.05 -2.69 10.92
C ARG A 322 -15.11 -1.53 11.90
N TYR A 323 -14.01 -1.21 12.57
CA TYR A 323 -13.88 -0.11 13.51
C TYR A 323 -12.73 0.78 13.07
N VAL A 324 -12.95 2.10 13.07
CA VAL A 324 -11.92 3.08 12.75
C VAL A 324 -11.84 4.06 13.91
N VAL A 325 -10.67 4.13 14.50
CA VAL A 325 -10.33 5.02 15.61
C VAL A 325 -9.46 6.14 15.06
N PHE A 326 -9.83 7.37 15.35
CA PHE A 326 -9.13 8.57 14.88
C PHE A 326 -8.47 9.29 16.05
N ASP A 327 -7.25 9.75 15.89
CA ASP A 327 -6.82 10.92 16.62
C ASP A 327 -7.57 12.16 16.14
N LYS A 328 -7.72 13.17 16.98
CA LYS A 328 -8.38 14.42 16.58
C LYS A 328 -7.42 15.33 15.81
N THR A 329 -6.35 15.74 16.50
CA THR A 329 -5.46 16.83 16.06
C THR A 329 -4.56 16.36 14.91
N GLY A 330 -4.45 17.16 13.84
CA GLY A 330 -3.67 16.79 12.66
C GLY A 330 -4.29 15.68 11.80
N THR A 331 -5.30 14.95 12.31
CA THR A 331 -5.96 13.84 11.62
C THR A 331 -7.32 14.26 11.06
N MET A 332 -8.27 14.61 11.94
CA MET A 332 -9.60 15.09 11.55
C MET A 332 -9.66 16.62 11.45
N THR A 333 -8.65 17.28 12.02
CA THR A 333 -8.44 18.72 11.99
C THR A 333 -7.13 19.05 11.26
N GLU A 334 -6.95 20.30 10.87
CA GLU A 334 -5.75 20.78 10.17
C GLU A 334 -4.52 20.88 11.09
N GLY A 335 -4.69 20.71 12.43
CA GLY A 335 -3.64 20.93 13.43
C GLY A 335 -3.21 22.39 13.51
N VAL A 336 -3.97 23.28 12.90
CA VAL A 336 -3.76 24.72 12.89
C VAL A 336 -4.79 25.36 13.79
N PHE A 337 -4.30 25.98 14.85
CA PHE A 337 -5.13 26.77 15.73
C PHE A 337 -5.47 28.11 15.07
N GLU A 338 -6.74 28.47 15.02
CA GLU A 338 -7.20 29.74 14.50
C GLU A 338 -8.04 30.49 15.56
N VAL A 339 -7.94 31.81 15.55
CA VAL A 339 -8.77 32.67 16.40
C VAL A 339 -10.20 32.63 15.86
N ALA A 340 -11.09 31.97 16.59
CA ALA A 340 -12.53 31.87 16.23
C ALA A 340 -13.27 33.16 16.58
N GLY A 341 -12.76 33.95 17.51
CA GLY A 341 -13.32 35.24 17.86
C GLY A 341 -12.78 35.83 19.17
N VAL A 342 -13.06 37.11 19.38
CA VAL A 342 -12.77 37.89 20.59
C VAL A 342 -14.10 38.26 21.23
N TYR A 343 -14.27 38.00 22.52
CA TYR A 343 -15.55 38.08 23.23
C TYR A 343 -15.41 38.79 24.57
N ASP A 344 -16.53 39.32 25.06
CA ASP A 344 -16.69 39.98 26.37
C ASP A 344 -15.67 41.10 26.63
N ASN A 345 -15.25 41.78 25.56
CA ASN A 345 -14.26 42.84 25.60
C ASN A 345 -14.87 44.21 25.83
N THR A 346 -14.23 45.00 26.69
CA THR A 346 -14.53 46.41 26.93
C THR A 346 -13.79 47.30 25.94
N LEU A 347 -12.60 46.89 25.54
CA LEU A 347 -11.81 47.52 24.46
C LEU A 347 -12.22 47.01 23.09
N ASP A 348 -11.80 47.73 22.05
CA ASP A 348 -11.98 47.30 20.66
C ASP A 348 -11.30 45.94 20.44
N ARG A 349 -12.00 45.05 19.72
CA ARG A 349 -11.54 43.69 19.42
C ARG A 349 -10.15 43.65 18.77
N GLU A 350 -9.87 44.60 17.88
CA GLU A 350 -8.56 44.69 17.23
C GLU A 350 -7.44 45.00 18.24
N LYS A 351 -7.71 45.87 19.23
CA LYS A 351 -6.75 46.21 20.28
C LYS A 351 -6.50 45.04 21.23
N VAL A 352 -7.55 44.32 21.64
CA VAL A 352 -7.40 43.13 22.48
C VAL A 352 -6.54 42.09 21.77
N LEU A 353 -6.76 41.88 20.47
CA LEU A 353 -5.97 40.95 19.68
C LEU A 353 -4.52 41.46 19.48
N GLU A 354 -4.32 42.78 19.26
CA GLU A 354 -2.97 43.37 19.19
C GLU A 354 -2.17 43.15 20.47
N TYR A 355 -2.74 43.48 21.62
CA TYR A 355 -2.06 43.30 22.91
C TYR A 355 -1.77 41.85 23.20
N ALA A 356 -2.70 40.92 22.88
CA ALA A 356 -2.51 39.51 23.03
C ALA A 356 -1.37 38.97 22.14
N ALA A 357 -1.37 39.38 20.85
CA ALA A 357 -0.35 38.93 19.89
C ALA A 357 1.04 39.48 20.22
N LEU A 358 1.13 40.71 20.70
CA LEU A 358 2.41 41.31 21.16
C LEU A 358 2.92 40.66 22.45
N ALA A 359 2.09 40.44 23.47
CA ALA A 359 2.46 39.78 24.69
C ALA A 359 2.99 38.36 24.45
N GLU A 360 2.37 37.64 23.52
CA GLU A 360 2.73 36.28 23.12
C GLU A 360 3.84 36.21 22.03
N SER A 361 4.43 37.36 21.67
CA SER A 361 5.39 37.45 20.55
C SER A 361 6.70 36.67 20.74
N SER A 362 7.06 36.38 21.97
CA SER A 362 8.28 35.65 22.34
C SER A 362 8.06 34.15 22.52
N SER A 363 6.82 33.69 22.58
CA SER A 363 6.47 32.28 22.74
C SER A 363 6.41 31.55 21.41
N SER A 364 6.93 30.32 21.38
CA SER A 364 6.83 29.42 20.23
C SER A 364 5.57 28.52 20.27
N HIS A 365 4.72 28.71 21.28
CA HIS A 365 3.52 27.90 21.48
C HIS A 365 2.55 28.04 20.29
N PRO A 366 1.85 26.96 19.85
CA PRO A 366 0.88 27.04 18.74
C PRO A 366 -0.21 28.11 18.91
N ILE A 367 -0.67 28.31 20.15
CA ILE A 367 -1.64 29.37 20.49
C ILE A 367 -1.07 30.75 20.19
N SER A 368 0.19 31.00 20.58
CA SER A 368 0.87 32.27 20.34
C SER A 368 1.00 32.58 18.86
N ARG A 369 1.35 31.57 18.05
CA ARG A 369 1.40 31.69 16.58
C ARG A 369 0.03 32.00 15.97
N SER A 370 -1.05 31.42 16.52
CA SER A 370 -2.40 31.70 16.02
C SER A 370 -2.84 33.14 16.32
N LEU A 371 -2.49 33.66 17.49
CA LEU A 371 -2.75 35.05 17.84
C LEU A 371 -1.98 36.02 16.94
N GLN A 372 -0.68 35.75 16.72
CA GLN A 372 0.15 36.56 15.82
C GLN A 372 -0.36 36.53 14.37
N LYS A 373 -0.76 35.36 13.88
CA LYS A 373 -1.36 35.20 12.53
C LYS A 373 -2.67 35.96 12.40
N ALA A 374 -3.53 35.90 13.42
CA ALA A 374 -4.81 36.58 13.41
C ALA A 374 -4.66 38.11 13.46
N TYR A 375 -3.63 38.61 14.17
CA TYR A 375 -3.29 40.04 14.17
C TYR A 375 -2.91 40.53 12.77
N GLY A 376 -2.22 39.71 11.97
CA GLY A 376 -1.97 39.93 10.53
C GLY A 376 -1.07 41.12 10.19
N LYS A 377 -0.49 41.78 11.18
CA LYS A 377 0.48 42.86 11.01
C LYS A 377 1.87 42.43 11.52
N GLU A 378 2.90 43.14 11.10
CA GLU A 378 4.26 42.91 11.57
C GLU A 378 4.36 43.08 13.10
N ILE A 379 4.96 42.11 13.78
CA ILE A 379 5.13 42.11 15.23
C ILE A 379 6.38 42.93 15.58
N ASP A 380 6.16 44.16 16.07
CA ASP A 380 7.23 45.00 16.59
C ASP A 380 7.59 44.60 18.04
N ARG A 381 8.60 43.77 18.19
CA ARG A 381 9.07 43.29 19.48
C ARG A 381 9.69 44.38 20.36
N THR A 382 10.04 45.54 19.82
CA THR A 382 10.58 46.67 20.59
C THR A 382 9.56 47.29 21.53
N ARG A 383 8.26 47.10 21.22
CA ARG A 383 7.12 47.52 22.04
C ARG A 383 6.89 46.64 23.27
N VAL A 384 7.59 45.49 23.37
CA VAL A 384 7.34 44.47 24.41
C VAL A 384 8.51 44.38 25.37
N THR A 385 8.24 44.49 26.64
CA THR A 385 9.22 44.37 27.72
C THR A 385 8.66 43.51 28.85
N ASP A 386 9.52 43.12 29.79
CA ASP A 386 9.16 42.38 31.04
C ASP A 386 8.31 41.13 30.77
N VAL A 387 8.69 40.33 29.74
CA VAL A 387 7.99 39.08 29.38
C VAL A 387 8.31 38.00 30.42
N GLU A 388 7.26 37.49 31.07
CA GLU A 388 7.35 36.36 32.01
C GLU A 388 6.36 35.26 31.57
N GLU A 389 6.89 34.09 31.21
CA GLU A 389 6.07 32.91 30.93
C GLU A 389 5.82 32.12 32.21
N ILE A 390 4.57 31.96 32.60
CA ILE A 390 4.14 31.21 33.77
C ILE A 390 3.64 29.85 33.34
N SER A 391 4.47 28.84 33.56
CA SER A 391 4.17 27.48 33.09
C SER A 391 2.79 26.99 33.53
N GLY A 392 2.00 26.49 32.57
CA GLY A 392 0.64 26.01 32.78
C GLY A 392 -0.41 27.09 33.08
N HIS A 393 -0.06 28.38 32.95
CA HIS A 393 -0.97 29.51 33.20
C HIS A 393 -1.09 30.44 32.01
N GLY A 394 0.02 30.87 31.40
CA GLY A 394 0.06 31.83 30.30
C GLY A 394 1.27 32.78 30.44
N ILE A 395 1.16 33.94 29.82
CA ILE A 395 2.21 34.95 29.71
C ILE A 395 1.74 36.28 30.33
N THR A 396 2.68 36.97 31.00
CA THR A 396 2.56 38.38 31.36
C THR A 396 3.67 39.16 30.68
N ALA A 397 3.35 40.35 30.16
CA ALA A 397 4.31 41.21 29.49
C ALA A 397 3.90 42.70 29.65
N LYS A 398 4.84 43.62 29.41
CA LYS A 398 4.47 45.04 29.19
C LYS A 398 4.53 45.36 27.71
N VAL A 399 3.41 45.84 27.15
CA VAL A 399 3.28 46.31 25.78
C VAL A 399 3.06 47.80 25.80
N ASP A 400 3.94 48.58 25.20
CA ASP A 400 3.92 50.04 25.23
C ASP A 400 3.87 50.59 26.68
N GLY A 401 4.46 49.89 27.65
CA GLY A 401 4.44 50.25 29.08
C GLY A 401 3.18 49.79 29.82
N VAL A 402 2.18 49.28 29.16
CA VAL A 402 0.91 48.77 29.73
C VAL A 402 1.08 47.29 30.10
N SER A 403 0.65 46.89 31.29
CA SER A 403 0.73 45.47 31.73
C SER A 403 -0.34 44.66 31.03
N VAL A 404 0.09 43.57 30.34
CA VAL A 404 -0.79 42.65 29.63
C VAL A 404 -0.59 41.24 30.18
N ALA A 405 -1.69 40.56 30.48
CA ALA A 405 -1.69 39.15 30.84
C ALA A 405 -2.57 38.38 29.84
N ALA A 406 -2.01 37.34 29.22
CA ALA A 406 -2.70 36.45 28.32
C ALA A 406 -2.56 35.00 28.81
N GLY A 407 -3.66 34.29 29.08
CA GLY A 407 -3.56 32.92 29.60
C GLY A 407 -4.90 32.29 29.96
N ASN A 408 -4.83 31.15 30.63
CA ASN A 408 -6.03 30.44 31.07
C ASN A 408 -6.66 31.04 32.34
N TYR A 409 -7.78 30.49 32.78
CA TYR A 409 -8.49 30.93 33.97
C TYR A 409 -7.63 30.90 35.26
N LYS A 410 -6.59 30.02 35.32
CA LYS A 410 -5.70 29.93 36.46
C LYS A 410 -4.83 31.18 36.57
N LEU A 411 -4.42 31.76 35.44
CA LEU A 411 -3.70 33.02 35.41
C LEU A 411 -4.57 34.16 35.96
N MET A 412 -5.83 34.25 35.53
CA MET A 412 -6.76 35.28 36.04
C MET A 412 -6.98 35.16 37.53
N LYS A 413 -7.15 33.93 38.06
CA LYS A 413 -7.23 33.68 39.52
C LYS A 413 -5.97 34.09 40.25
N LYS A 414 -4.79 33.77 39.70
CA LYS A 414 -3.49 34.16 40.30
C LYS A 414 -3.33 35.67 40.41
N LEU A 415 -3.88 36.40 39.41
CA LEU A 415 -3.86 37.86 39.39
C LEU A 415 -5.01 38.51 40.21
N GLY A 416 -5.88 37.69 40.81
CA GLY A 416 -7.05 38.18 41.58
C GLY A 416 -8.16 38.80 40.76
N LEU A 417 -8.21 38.48 39.47
CA LEU A 417 -9.17 39.06 38.54
C LEU A 417 -10.42 38.15 38.37
N SER A 418 -11.59 38.77 38.31
CA SER A 418 -12.82 38.11 37.90
C SER A 418 -12.78 37.90 36.37
N TYR A 419 -13.16 36.74 35.90
CA TYR A 419 -13.20 36.40 34.45
C TYR A 419 -14.54 35.83 34.05
N SER A 420 -14.88 35.93 32.77
CA SER A 420 -16.11 35.36 32.22
C SER A 420 -15.96 33.85 32.05
N GLU A 421 -16.87 33.09 32.64
CA GLU A 421 -17.05 31.67 32.29
C GLU A 421 -17.87 31.58 31.01
N THR A 422 -17.49 30.68 30.12
CA THR A 422 -18.17 30.52 28.83
C THR A 422 -18.28 29.05 28.48
N ASP A 423 -19.41 28.67 27.88
CA ASP A 423 -19.67 27.33 27.32
C ASP A 423 -19.18 27.19 25.87
N LYS A 424 -18.49 28.22 25.33
CA LYS A 424 -17.96 28.15 23.96
C LYS A 424 -16.89 27.10 23.84
N VAL A 425 -16.97 26.37 22.74
CA VAL A 425 -16.10 25.22 22.45
C VAL A 425 -14.79 25.71 21.85
N GLY A 426 -13.68 25.48 22.54
CA GLY A 426 -12.34 25.85 22.09
C GLY A 426 -11.39 26.10 23.26
N THR A 427 -10.15 26.48 22.94
CA THR A 427 -9.18 26.95 23.91
C THR A 427 -9.43 28.42 24.20
N ILE A 428 -9.67 28.73 25.45
CA ILE A 428 -9.96 30.09 25.89
C ILE A 428 -8.68 30.72 26.41
N VAL A 429 -8.30 31.85 25.80
CA VAL A 429 -7.22 32.71 26.26
C VAL A 429 -7.84 33.97 26.84
N HIS A 430 -7.87 34.09 28.17
CA HIS A 430 -8.32 35.27 28.87
C HIS A 430 -7.28 36.38 28.76
N ILE A 431 -7.72 37.60 28.56
CA ILE A 431 -6.86 38.77 28.41
C ILE A 431 -7.18 39.77 29.51
N ALA A 432 -6.13 40.20 30.19
CA ALA A 432 -6.22 41.32 31.14
C ALA A 432 -5.19 42.40 30.76
N ILE A 433 -5.60 43.65 30.82
CA ILE A 433 -4.80 44.82 30.44
C ILE A 433 -4.85 45.80 31.60
N ASP A 434 -3.68 46.22 32.08
CA ASP A 434 -3.49 47.15 33.18
C ASP A 434 -4.29 46.79 34.46
N GLY A 435 -4.34 45.47 34.76
CA GLY A 435 -5.05 44.94 35.92
C GLY A 435 -6.58 44.84 35.77
N SER A 436 -7.12 45.15 34.60
CA SER A 436 -8.54 44.99 34.26
C SER A 436 -8.75 43.80 33.34
N TYR A 437 -9.79 43.00 33.59
CA TYR A 437 -10.17 41.92 32.68
C TYR A 437 -10.85 42.47 31.44
N GLU A 438 -10.29 42.21 30.26
CA GLU A 438 -10.77 42.78 28.98
C GLU A 438 -11.52 41.77 28.09
N GLY A 439 -11.67 40.54 28.57
CA GLY A 439 -12.39 39.49 27.82
C GLY A 439 -11.55 38.29 27.48
N TYR A 440 -11.98 37.51 26.51
CA TYR A 440 -11.24 36.31 26.10
C TYR A 440 -11.22 36.17 24.57
N ILE A 441 -10.18 35.49 24.11
CA ILE A 441 -9.99 35.06 22.74
C ILE A 441 -10.25 33.54 22.69
N LEU A 442 -11.20 33.15 21.81
CA LEU A 442 -11.48 31.75 21.55
C LEU A 442 -10.61 31.25 20.40
N ILE A 443 -9.87 30.20 20.67
CA ILE A 443 -9.00 29.55 19.69
C ILE A 443 -9.55 28.14 19.46
N SER A 444 -9.76 27.76 18.22
CA SER A 444 -10.22 26.43 17.83
C SER A 444 -9.30 25.83 16.80
N ASP A 445 -9.17 24.49 16.86
CA ASP A 445 -8.51 23.72 15.83
C ASP A 445 -9.51 23.52 14.67
N LYS A 446 -9.09 23.85 13.45
CA LYS A 446 -9.95 23.86 12.28
C LYS A 446 -10.19 22.45 11.76
N ILE A 447 -11.45 22.06 11.65
CA ILE A 447 -11.86 20.77 11.06
C ILE A 447 -11.52 20.76 9.56
N LYS A 448 -10.90 19.67 9.07
CA LYS A 448 -10.63 19.51 7.63
C LYS A 448 -11.94 19.45 6.85
N PRO A 449 -12.04 20.11 5.70
CA PRO A 449 -13.29 20.19 4.91
C PRO A 449 -13.85 18.81 4.53
N THR A 450 -12.99 17.81 4.39
CA THR A 450 -13.36 16.45 3.96
C THR A 450 -13.69 15.52 5.10
N SER A 451 -13.43 15.87 6.37
CA SER A 451 -13.58 14.97 7.54
C SER A 451 -15.02 14.45 7.71
N SER A 452 -16.04 15.32 7.64
CA SER A 452 -17.43 14.88 7.75
C SER A 452 -17.85 13.97 6.58
N ALA A 453 -17.39 14.29 5.36
CA ALA A 453 -17.61 13.42 4.20
C ALA A 453 -16.90 12.06 4.34
N ALA A 454 -15.70 12.03 4.95
CA ALA A 454 -14.96 10.80 5.22
C ALA A 454 -15.72 9.87 6.18
N ILE A 455 -16.26 10.40 7.29
CA ILE A 455 -17.07 9.61 8.24
C ILE A 455 -18.31 9.03 7.54
N LYS A 456 -19.02 9.82 6.75
CA LYS A 456 -20.17 9.34 5.96
C LYS A 456 -19.77 8.26 4.96
N ALA A 457 -18.64 8.42 4.28
CA ALA A 457 -18.12 7.45 3.31
C ALA A 457 -17.70 6.14 3.99
N LEU A 458 -17.11 6.18 5.19
CA LEU A 458 -16.76 5.02 5.99
C LEU A 458 -17.99 4.24 6.43
N LYS A 459 -19.03 4.94 6.95
CA LYS A 459 -20.31 4.30 7.30
C LYS A 459 -20.96 3.64 6.08
N LYS A 460 -20.96 4.31 4.93
CA LYS A 460 -21.42 3.73 3.65
C LYS A 460 -20.57 2.55 3.20
N ALA A 461 -19.28 2.54 3.51
CA ALA A 461 -18.40 1.40 3.27
C ALA A 461 -18.61 0.26 4.28
N GLY A 462 -19.56 0.35 5.22
CA GLY A 462 -19.91 -0.70 6.17
C GLY A 462 -18.94 -0.80 7.35
N ILE A 463 -18.37 0.32 7.79
CA ILE A 463 -17.72 0.47 9.09
C ILE A 463 -18.83 0.49 10.14
N LYS A 464 -18.65 -0.27 11.22
CA LYS A 464 -19.63 -0.46 12.29
C LYS A 464 -19.54 0.61 13.37
N GLY A 465 -18.33 1.10 13.63
CA GLY A 465 -18.07 2.12 14.63
C GLY A 465 -16.94 3.04 14.22
N THR A 466 -17.18 4.35 14.34
CA THR A 466 -16.21 5.42 14.20
C THR A 466 -15.96 6.02 15.56
N ILE A 467 -14.73 6.08 16.00
CA ILE A 467 -14.34 6.45 17.38
C ILE A 467 -13.29 7.53 17.30
N MET A 468 -13.36 8.56 18.16
CA MET A 468 -12.35 9.60 18.27
C MET A 468 -11.66 9.55 19.63
N LEU A 469 -10.34 9.63 19.65
CA LEU A 469 -9.53 9.77 20.85
C LEU A 469 -8.87 11.15 20.84
N THR A 470 -8.93 11.88 21.97
CA THR A 470 -8.32 13.20 22.07
C THR A 470 -7.89 13.52 23.51
N GLY A 471 -6.85 14.36 23.64
CA GLY A 471 -6.46 14.96 24.91
C GLY A 471 -7.29 16.19 25.31
N ASP A 472 -8.17 16.66 24.45
CA ASP A 472 -9.00 17.85 24.71
C ASP A 472 -10.03 17.60 25.81
N SER A 473 -10.58 18.69 26.33
CA SER A 473 -11.71 18.65 27.27
C SER A 473 -12.94 17.98 26.64
N ARG A 474 -13.76 17.38 27.48
CA ARG A 474 -14.95 16.66 27.05
C ARG A 474 -15.89 17.51 26.18
N THR A 475 -16.10 18.77 26.56
CA THR A 475 -16.98 19.69 25.82
C THR A 475 -16.50 19.91 24.38
N VAL A 476 -15.20 20.11 24.19
CA VAL A 476 -14.61 20.28 22.84
C VAL A 476 -14.73 18.98 22.03
N ALA A 477 -14.40 17.86 22.65
CA ALA A 477 -14.44 16.55 22.01
C ALA A 477 -15.85 16.17 21.57
N ASP A 478 -16.85 16.34 22.43
CA ASP A 478 -18.27 16.01 22.13
C ASP A 478 -18.80 16.90 20.99
N SER A 479 -18.44 18.19 20.95
CA SER A 479 -18.85 19.12 19.89
C SER A 479 -18.27 18.73 18.53
N VAL A 480 -16.97 18.43 18.46
CA VAL A 480 -16.31 17.99 17.22
C VAL A 480 -16.87 16.66 16.74
N ALA A 481 -17.10 15.71 17.66
CA ALA A 481 -17.67 14.41 17.32
C ALA A 481 -19.09 14.55 16.75
N ALA A 482 -19.92 15.40 17.34
CA ALA A 482 -21.27 15.68 16.84
C ALA A 482 -21.26 16.31 15.45
N GLU A 483 -20.38 17.31 15.20
CA GLU A 483 -20.23 17.96 13.90
C GLU A 483 -19.77 16.98 12.80
N LEU A 484 -18.84 16.09 13.12
CA LEU A 484 -18.31 15.07 12.20
C LEU A 484 -19.26 13.89 12.02
N GLY A 485 -20.16 13.65 12.98
CA GLY A 485 -21.03 12.48 13.01
C GLY A 485 -20.30 11.20 13.43
N ILE A 486 -19.33 11.32 14.33
CA ILE A 486 -18.58 10.20 14.94
C ILE A 486 -19.47 9.51 15.98
N ASP A 487 -19.37 8.17 16.12
CA ASP A 487 -20.28 7.39 16.96
C ASP A 487 -19.88 7.42 18.44
N GLU A 488 -18.58 7.38 18.75
CA GLU A 488 -18.06 7.39 20.12
C GLU A 488 -16.87 8.33 20.23
N VAL A 489 -16.73 9.01 21.38
CA VAL A 489 -15.59 9.89 21.67
C VAL A 489 -15.04 9.66 23.08
N TYR A 490 -13.73 9.67 23.20
CA TYR A 490 -13.02 9.59 24.46
C TYR A 490 -12.07 10.80 24.56
N SER A 491 -12.30 11.61 25.58
CA SER A 491 -11.62 12.88 25.84
C SER A 491 -10.65 12.80 27.00
N GLU A 492 -9.84 13.84 27.17
CA GLU A 492 -8.90 14.03 28.31
C GLU A 492 -7.86 12.92 28.45
N LEU A 493 -7.50 12.26 27.32
CA LEU A 493 -6.59 11.14 27.29
C LEU A 493 -5.13 11.60 27.20
N LEU A 494 -4.29 11.07 28.06
CA LEU A 494 -2.84 11.13 27.90
C LEU A 494 -2.39 10.11 26.82
N PRO A 495 -1.18 10.25 26.27
CA PRO A 495 -0.67 9.31 25.24
C PRO A 495 -0.75 7.84 25.66
N GLY A 496 -0.45 7.50 26.91
CA GLY A 496 -0.58 6.14 27.44
C GLY A 496 -2.02 5.66 27.53
N ASP A 497 -2.97 6.55 27.84
CA ASP A 497 -4.39 6.21 27.93
C ASP A 497 -4.98 5.90 26.56
N LYS A 498 -4.50 6.57 25.50
CA LYS A 498 -4.90 6.25 24.12
C LYS A 498 -4.55 4.81 23.75
N VAL A 499 -3.34 4.34 24.13
CA VAL A 499 -2.91 2.94 23.90
C VAL A 499 -3.83 1.98 24.65
N ALA A 500 -4.04 2.22 25.95
CA ALA A 500 -4.91 1.37 26.77
C ALA A 500 -6.34 1.31 26.22
N LYS A 501 -6.87 2.45 25.73
CA LYS A 501 -8.20 2.50 25.14
C LYS A 501 -8.30 1.70 23.84
N VAL A 502 -7.28 1.77 22.98
CA VAL A 502 -7.22 0.95 21.75
C VAL A 502 -7.15 -0.55 22.10
N GLU A 503 -6.40 -0.94 23.14
CA GLU A 503 -6.36 -2.33 23.63
C GLU A 503 -7.72 -2.80 24.15
N GLU A 504 -8.42 -1.95 24.89
CA GLU A 504 -9.80 -2.24 25.34
C GLU A 504 -10.74 -2.48 24.15
N LEU A 505 -10.69 -1.62 23.12
CA LEU A 505 -11.49 -1.75 21.91
C LEU A 505 -11.12 -3.00 21.11
N LEU A 506 -9.82 -3.34 21.03
CA LEU A 506 -9.35 -4.58 20.41
C LEU A 506 -9.87 -5.83 21.12
N ALA A 507 -10.03 -5.79 22.44
CA ALA A 507 -10.58 -6.90 23.21
C ALA A 507 -12.09 -7.08 23.02
N LYS A 508 -12.82 -5.99 22.75
CA LYS A 508 -14.29 -5.99 22.59
C LYS A 508 -14.77 -6.42 21.22
N LYS A 509 -13.94 -6.27 20.17
CA LYS A 509 -14.33 -6.59 18.80
C LYS A 509 -14.44 -8.10 18.54
N GLY A 510 -15.23 -8.50 17.55
CA GLY A 510 -15.32 -9.88 17.08
C GLY A 510 -14.00 -10.40 16.50
N SER A 511 -13.75 -11.70 16.61
CA SER A 511 -12.47 -12.34 16.19
C SER A 511 -12.11 -12.14 14.70
N LYS A 512 -13.12 -11.96 13.85
CA LYS A 512 -12.96 -11.71 12.39
C LYS A 512 -12.98 -10.24 12.03
N GLU A 513 -13.24 -9.36 12.98
CA GLU A 513 -13.30 -7.91 12.78
C GLU A 513 -11.94 -7.28 13.07
N LYS A 514 -11.61 -6.24 12.33
CA LYS A 514 -10.36 -5.51 12.45
C LYS A 514 -10.62 -4.07 12.82
N LEU A 515 -9.69 -3.51 13.60
CA LEU A 515 -9.68 -2.13 14.06
C LEU A 515 -8.51 -1.42 13.39
N ALA A 516 -8.80 -0.30 12.70
CA ALA A 516 -7.80 0.63 12.21
C ALA A 516 -7.65 1.80 13.17
N PHE A 517 -6.43 2.23 13.44
CA PHE A 517 -6.14 3.51 14.10
C PHE A 517 -5.56 4.47 13.05
N VAL A 518 -6.04 5.71 13.07
CA VAL A 518 -5.61 6.78 12.15
C VAL A 518 -5.07 7.93 12.97
N GLY A 519 -3.83 8.33 12.68
CA GLY A 519 -3.15 9.43 13.38
C GLY A 519 -2.13 10.13 12.49
N ASP A 520 -1.56 11.25 12.97
CA ASP A 520 -0.49 12.00 12.29
C ASP A 520 0.89 11.37 12.47
N GLY A 521 1.03 10.45 13.40
CA GLY A 521 2.17 9.57 13.60
C GLY A 521 3.30 10.09 14.45
N ILE A 522 3.39 11.37 14.77
CA ILE A 522 4.49 11.91 15.60
C ILE A 522 4.28 11.48 17.06
N ASN A 523 3.08 11.72 17.59
CA ASN A 523 2.73 11.41 18.98
C ASN A 523 2.03 10.06 19.13
N ASP A 524 1.49 9.52 18.04
CA ASP A 524 0.63 8.34 18.02
C ASP A 524 1.33 7.06 17.55
N ALA A 525 2.65 7.09 17.30
CA ALA A 525 3.42 5.93 16.86
C ALA A 525 3.20 4.66 17.72
N PRO A 526 3.12 4.74 19.07
CA PRO A 526 2.81 3.58 19.91
C PRO A 526 1.39 3.03 19.65
N VAL A 527 0.41 3.91 19.39
CA VAL A 527 -0.99 3.55 19.15
C VAL A 527 -1.14 2.94 17.77
N LEU A 528 -0.49 3.55 16.74
CA LEU A 528 -0.43 3.04 15.36
C LEU A 528 0.08 1.60 15.30
N SER A 529 1.18 1.33 16.02
CA SER A 529 1.78 -0.01 16.07
C SER A 529 0.93 -1.03 16.85
N ARG A 530 0.05 -0.58 17.74
CA ARG A 530 -0.76 -1.46 18.60
C ARG A 530 -2.07 -1.89 17.95
N ALA A 531 -2.65 -1.08 17.07
CA ALA A 531 -3.88 -1.41 16.34
C ALA A 531 -3.71 -2.66 15.44
N ASP A 532 -4.82 -3.26 14.97
CA ASP A 532 -4.71 -4.31 13.93
C ASP A 532 -4.10 -3.76 12.64
N ILE A 533 -4.30 -2.46 12.38
CA ILE A 533 -3.72 -1.73 11.27
C ILE A 533 -3.57 -0.25 11.63
N GLY A 534 -2.37 0.27 11.50
CA GLY A 534 -2.05 1.68 11.68
C GLY A 534 -2.06 2.43 10.35
N ILE A 535 -2.74 3.57 10.31
CA ILE A 535 -2.83 4.44 9.14
C ILE A 535 -2.27 5.81 9.51
N ALA A 536 -1.19 6.23 8.88
CA ALA A 536 -0.63 7.57 9.06
C ALA A 536 -1.20 8.54 8.04
N MET A 537 -1.55 9.74 8.50
CA MET A 537 -2.02 10.86 7.69
C MET A 537 -0.87 11.80 7.35
N GLY A 538 -0.94 12.41 6.15
CA GLY A 538 -0.08 13.53 5.77
C GLY A 538 1.43 13.24 5.89
N ALA A 539 1.87 12.06 5.52
CA ALA A 539 3.22 11.54 5.77
C ALA A 539 4.36 12.32 5.10
N MET A 540 4.06 13.41 4.42
CA MET A 540 5.08 14.22 3.74
C MET A 540 6.03 14.96 4.69
N GLY A 541 5.83 14.86 6.01
CA GLY A 541 6.66 15.55 7.00
C GLY A 541 7.18 14.71 8.16
N SER A 542 6.68 13.49 8.41
CA SER A 542 7.06 12.70 9.59
C SER A 542 7.59 11.31 9.23
N ASP A 543 8.91 11.16 9.30
CA ASP A 543 9.60 9.88 9.11
C ASP A 543 9.14 8.83 10.14
N ALA A 544 8.91 9.27 11.38
CA ALA A 544 8.43 8.40 12.47
C ALA A 544 7.03 7.84 12.19
N ALA A 545 6.14 8.65 11.58
CA ALA A 545 4.82 8.21 11.15
C ALA A 545 4.90 7.16 10.04
N ILE A 546 5.73 7.45 9.03
CA ILE A 546 5.96 6.50 7.93
C ILE A 546 6.47 5.18 8.48
N GLU A 547 7.39 5.17 9.44
CA GLU A 547 7.96 3.94 9.99
C GLU A 547 6.95 3.14 10.81
N ALA A 548 6.17 3.80 11.67
CA ALA A 548 5.26 3.16 12.60
C ALA A 548 3.96 2.62 11.96
N ALA A 549 3.48 3.26 10.89
CA ALA A 549 2.22 2.89 10.25
C ALA A 549 2.37 1.72 9.27
N ASP A 550 1.28 1.00 9.04
CA ASP A 550 1.15 -0.07 8.03
C ASP A 550 0.67 0.44 6.69
N ILE A 551 -0.09 1.54 6.73
CA ILE A 551 -0.60 2.28 5.58
C ILE A 551 -0.27 3.76 5.78
N VAL A 552 0.13 4.41 4.71
CA VAL A 552 0.46 5.84 4.71
C VAL A 552 -0.39 6.54 3.66
N LEU A 553 -1.12 7.56 4.06
CA LEU A 553 -1.80 8.47 3.15
C LEU A 553 -0.83 9.60 2.79
N MET A 554 -0.59 9.77 1.49
CA MET A 554 0.41 10.72 1.00
C MET A 554 -0.04 12.16 1.13
N ASP A 555 -1.33 12.39 1.04
CA ASP A 555 -1.97 13.66 1.34
C ASP A 555 -2.70 13.60 2.69
N ASP A 556 -3.22 14.75 3.06
CA ASP A 556 -3.84 14.94 4.36
C ASP A 556 -5.39 14.80 4.29
N ASP A 557 -5.90 14.01 3.31
CA ASP A 557 -7.33 13.83 3.09
C ASP A 557 -7.89 12.56 3.76
N PRO A 558 -8.69 12.68 4.84
CA PRO A 558 -9.33 11.54 5.52
C PRO A 558 -10.27 10.73 4.61
N LEU A 559 -10.78 11.30 3.52
CA LEU A 559 -11.67 10.60 2.59
C LEU A 559 -11.00 9.40 1.93
N LYS A 560 -9.68 9.44 1.78
CA LYS A 560 -8.89 8.34 1.20
C LYS A 560 -8.90 7.06 2.04
N ILE A 561 -9.20 7.14 3.34
CA ILE A 561 -9.34 5.95 4.19
C ILE A 561 -10.49 5.08 3.68
N ALA A 562 -11.64 5.69 3.39
CA ALA A 562 -12.79 4.96 2.84
C ALA A 562 -12.47 4.36 1.47
N LYS A 563 -11.70 5.06 0.64
CA LYS A 563 -11.24 4.60 -0.67
C LYS A 563 -10.27 3.41 -0.52
N ALA A 564 -9.32 3.49 0.39
CA ALA A 564 -8.38 2.42 0.71
C ALA A 564 -9.11 1.12 1.13
N ILE A 565 -10.12 1.23 1.98
CA ILE A 565 -10.95 0.10 2.41
C ILE A 565 -11.70 -0.53 1.22
N LYS A 566 -12.26 0.28 0.32
CA LYS A 566 -12.94 -0.22 -0.89
C LYS A 566 -11.97 -0.92 -1.84
N ILE A 567 -10.78 -0.37 -2.05
CA ILE A 567 -9.70 -0.98 -2.86
C ILE A 567 -9.33 -2.34 -2.29
N SER A 568 -9.09 -2.41 -0.98
CA SER A 568 -8.74 -3.64 -0.28
C SER A 568 -9.80 -4.72 -0.43
N ARG A 569 -11.08 -4.37 -0.27
CA ARG A 569 -12.20 -5.29 -0.45
C ARG A 569 -12.35 -5.77 -1.89
N LYS A 570 -12.14 -4.89 -2.87
CA LYS A 570 -12.13 -5.27 -4.29
C LYS A 570 -10.99 -6.24 -4.58
N CYS A 571 -9.78 -5.96 -4.10
CA CYS A 571 -8.62 -6.83 -4.25
C CYS A 571 -8.91 -8.22 -3.67
N LEU A 572 -9.40 -8.30 -2.44
CA LEU A 572 -9.68 -9.56 -1.78
C LEU A 572 -10.83 -10.34 -2.46
N ARG A 573 -11.85 -9.65 -2.98
CA ARG A 573 -12.89 -10.27 -3.81
C ARG A 573 -12.29 -10.96 -5.03
N ILE A 574 -11.40 -10.31 -5.76
CA ILE A 574 -10.71 -10.87 -6.93
C ILE A 574 -9.86 -12.09 -6.52
N VAL A 575 -9.18 -12.04 -5.38
CA VAL A 575 -8.44 -13.19 -4.82
C VAL A 575 -9.37 -14.38 -4.60
N TYR A 576 -10.53 -14.18 -4.00
CA TYR A 576 -11.51 -15.24 -3.79
C TYR A 576 -12.14 -15.74 -5.10
N GLU A 577 -12.50 -14.84 -6.02
CA GLU A 577 -12.98 -15.21 -7.35
C GLU A 577 -11.99 -16.16 -8.04
N ASN A 578 -10.71 -15.79 -8.09
CA ASN A 578 -9.66 -16.62 -8.69
C ASN A 578 -9.49 -17.96 -7.94
N THR A 579 -9.55 -17.93 -6.61
CA THR A 579 -9.38 -19.12 -5.79
C THR A 579 -10.49 -20.14 -6.04
N TYR A 580 -11.74 -19.72 -5.91
CA TYR A 580 -12.88 -20.63 -6.10
C TYR A 580 -13.01 -21.10 -7.54
N PHE A 581 -12.78 -20.22 -8.51
CA PHE A 581 -12.80 -20.57 -9.92
C PHE A 581 -11.73 -21.63 -10.27
N ALA A 582 -10.47 -21.38 -9.86
CA ALA A 582 -9.39 -22.31 -10.17
C ALA A 582 -9.58 -23.66 -9.46
N ILE A 583 -9.98 -23.69 -8.20
CA ILE A 583 -10.24 -24.95 -7.47
C ILE A 583 -11.43 -25.69 -8.09
N GLY A 584 -12.51 -24.99 -8.41
CA GLY A 584 -13.72 -25.60 -8.98
C GLY A 584 -13.45 -26.29 -10.31
N ILE A 585 -12.81 -25.58 -11.26
CA ILE A 585 -12.45 -26.18 -12.56
C ILE A 585 -11.50 -27.37 -12.38
N LYS A 586 -10.50 -27.24 -11.52
CA LYS A 586 -9.54 -28.34 -11.26
C LYS A 586 -10.21 -29.59 -10.69
N LEU A 587 -11.09 -29.44 -9.72
CA LEU A 587 -11.83 -30.58 -9.16
C LEU A 587 -12.65 -31.30 -10.22
N ILE A 588 -13.36 -30.55 -11.07
CA ILE A 588 -14.14 -31.13 -12.17
C ILE A 588 -13.22 -31.89 -13.13
N CYS A 589 -12.12 -31.25 -13.57
CA CYS A 589 -11.17 -31.87 -14.51
C CYS A 589 -10.46 -33.09 -13.92
N LEU A 590 -10.13 -33.08 -12.61
CA LEU A 590 -9.54 -34.24 -11.92
C LEU A 590 -10.48 -35.44 -11.92
N VAL A 591 -11.76 -35.23 -11.62
CA VAL A 591 -12.77 -36.29 -11.66
C VAL A 591 -12.91 -36.84 -13.09
N LEU A 592 -13.01 -35.94 -14.10
CA LEU A 592 -13.08 -36.36 -15.52
C LEU A 592 -11.82 -37.11 -15.96
N GLY A 593 -10.64 -36.72 -15.46
CA GLY A 593 -9.38 -37.40 -15.73
C GLY A 593 -9.33 -38.79 -15.10
N ALA A 594 -9.75 -38.93 -13.85
CA ALA A 594 -9.79 -40.22 -13.16
C ALA A 594 -10.75 -41.22 -13.83
N VAL A 595 -11.93 -40.75 -14.27
CA VAL A 595 -12.91 -41.56 -15.01
C VAL A 595 -12.44 -41.88 -16.44
N GLY A 596 -11.49 -41.11 -16.99
CA GLY A 596 -10.92 -41.33 -18.35
C GLY A 596 -11.68 -40.62 -19.46
N ILE A 597 -12.50 -39.62 -19.10
CA ILE A 597 -13.19 -38.74 -20.07
C ILE A 597 -12.27 -37.58 -20.49
N ALA A 598 -11.44 -37.09 -19.55
CA ALA A 598 -10.50 -36.02 -19.84
C ALA A 598 -9.31 -36.56 -20.64
N ASN A 599 -8.99 -35.88 -21.73
CA ASN A 599 -7.77 -36.06 -22.50
C ASN A 599 -6.71 -35.02 -22.10
N MET A 600 -5.50 -35.14 -22.66
CA MET A 600 -4.39 -34.25 -22.38
C MET A 600 -4.67 -32.78 -22.76
N TRP A 601 -5.49 -32.52 -23.79
CA TRP A 601 -5.87 -31.15 -24.17
C TRP A 601 -6.76 -30.47 -23.13
N LEU A 602 -7.70 -31.22 -22.52
CA LEU A 602 -8.49 -30.73 -21.40
C LEU A 602 -7.62 -30.46 -20.16
N ALA A 603 -6.62 -31.31 -19.94
CA ALA A 603 -5.63 -31.11 -18.86
C ALA A 603 -4.84 -29.81 -19.04
N ILE A 604 -4.37 -29.54 -20.25
CA ILE A 604 -3.68 -28.29 -20.61
C ILE A 604 -4.58 -27.08 -20.37
N PHE A 605 -5.85 -27.15 -20.82
CA PHE A 605 -6.81 -26.07 -20.60
C PHE A 605 -7.06 -25.84 -19.10
N ALA A 606 -7.22 -26.89 -18.32
CA ALA A 606 -7.44 -26.83 -16.88
C ALA A 606 -6.25 -26.22 -16.13
N ASP A 607 -5.04 -26.30 -16.66
CA ASP A 607 -3.85 -25.69 -16.07
C ASP A 607 -3.55 -24.31 -16.65
N VAL A 608 -3.19 -24.22 -17.92
CA VAL A 608 -2.74 -22.98 -18.57
C VAL A 608 -3.90 -22.04 -18.87
N GLY A 609 -5.03 -22.54 -19.37
CA GLY A 609 -6.19 -21.72 -19.69
C GLY A 609 -6.78 -21.04 -18.47
N VAL A 610 -6.96 -21.80 -17.38
CA VAL A 610 -7.47 -21.28 -16.11
C VAL A 610 -6.49 -20.26 -15.51
N MET A 611 -5.18 -20.51 -15.61
CA MET A 611 -4.15 -19.58 -15.16
C MET A 611 -4.25 -18.24 -15.92
N VAL A 612 -4.36 -18.26 -17.24
CA VAL A 612 -4.50 -17.03 -18.06
C VAL A 612 -5.73 -16.24 -17.65
N ILE A 613 -6.88 -16.89 -17.48
CA ILE A 613 -8.13 -16.25 -17.05
C ILE A 613 -7.94 -15.62 -15.66
N ALA A 614 -7.34 -16.34 -14.71
CA ALA A 614 -7.10 -15.85 -13.36
C ALA A 614 -6.13 -14.65 -13.32
N VAL A 615 -5.10 -14.67 -14.17
CA VAL A 615 -4.16 -13.54 -14.32
C VAL A 615 -4.87 -12.30 -14.90
N LEU A 616 -5.68 -12.47 -15.93
CA LEU A 616 -6.47 -11.37 -16.51
C LEU A 616 -7.45 -10.79 -15.48
N ASN A 617 -8.08 -11.64 -14.67
CA ASN A 617 -8.94 -11.19 -13.58
C ASN A 617 -8.14 -10.44 -12.50
N ALA A 618 -6.93 -10.90 -12.14
CA ALA A 618 -6.05 -10.25 -11.18
C ALA A 618 -5.68 -8.80 -11.58
N ILE A 619 -5.46 -8.56 -12.87
CA ILE A 619 -5.14 -7.22 -13.40
C ILE A 619 -6.28 -6.21 -13.13
N ARG A 620 -7.53 -6.66 -12.98
CA ARG A 620 -8.67 -5.78 -12.65
C ARG A 620 -8.50 -5.05 -11.30
N ALA A 621 -7.63 -5.56 -10.42
CA ALA A 621 -7.32 -4.91 -9.14
C ALA A 621 -6.56 -3.58 -9.32
N LEU A 622 -5.90 -3.35 -10.47
CA LEU A 622 -5.26 -2.07 -10.81
C LEU A 622 -6.25 -0.93 -11.10
N PHE A 623 -7.47 -1.25 -11.57
CA PHE A 623 -8.43 -0.25 -12.02
C PHE A 623 -9.31 0.23 -10.85
N VAL A 624 -8.83 1.20 -10.08
CA VAL A 624 -9.47 1.67 -8.83
C VAL A 624 -10.13 3.05 -8.95
N HIS A 625 -9.94 3.74 -10.07
CA HIS A 625 -10.38 5.14 -10.26
C HIS A 625 -11.91 5.36 -10.08
N LYS A 626 -12.74 4.33 -10.29
CA LYS A 626 -14.21 4.42 -10.18
C LYS A 626 -14.77 3.97 -8.81
N LEU A 627 -13.91 3.76 -7.80
CA LEU A 627 -14.29 3.36 -6.45
C LEU A 627 -14.48 4.59 -5.58
#